data_c0813f1faad93f00509076a1b99889dc
#
_entry.id   c0813f1faad93f00509076a1b99889dc
#
_cell.length_a   1.000
_cell.length_b   1.000
_cell.length_c   1.000
_cell.angle_alpha   90.00
_cell.angle_beta   90.00
_cell.angle_gamma   90.00
#
_symmetry.space_group_name_H-M   'P 1'
#
loop_
_entity.id
_entity.type
_entity.pdbx_description
1 polymer ?
#
loop_
_entity_poly.entity_id
_entity_poly.type
_entity_poly.pdbx_seq_one_letter_code
_entity_poly.pdbx_strand_id
1 'polypeptide(L)'
;MKGIASKETRQLISNATSRDTPVVPDCFWCKNSLSEDEDCCWWHYVFYPNGGPERDGIFHPCYKYETDILDKMEMEKLDSERTNPCKSFCVYKATGLGLTEFVLLWILWKCYTDPYFQDKEAMVITGPNVDLAQDLIRRAKAFLIKKALGYVDHGAYELEVNGGRIKCYPSNNIHSARGKPKVSVFFGDEAAFFKLRDDSIVRTVGERYIGKSDSWVIWVSTAGEEPSGFFYDIMQEPSTGAEKTIYERFHFYTESGLKKDPQTGSSIFSKEFIDKAREARSFEREYMGVWGKNVGDIFSPEGLDECCSQEYEWKDGDDSNDRVIGIDPGFGSSEFGICITQKRKGKISVIFAESFERASYIDIIRQIELLSARFKTKRLFVDGSWAEGIRDLRDKYHMNVQPVNFSQYGEKMLNFAANAVDFQKVEIHPKFRKLKSQLMTIKYNKKGGTNKTTQNTFDLGDAFLLALYYYKMGIGTVAGVS
;
A
#
# COMPACT_ATOMS: atom_id res chain seq x y z
N MET A 1 4.36 25.08 -27.04
CA MET A 1 5.69 25.59 -27.41
C MET A 1 6.51 24.42 -27.94
N LYS A 2 6.99 24.46 -29.17
CA LYS A 2 7.89 23.43 -29.69
C LYS A 2 9.23 23.63 -28.97
N GLY A 3 9.56 22.73 -28.02
CA GLY A 3 10.86 22.72 -27.38
C GLY A 3 11.93 22.32 -28.39
N ILE A 4 12.56 23.28 -28.99
CA ILE A 4 13.70 23.05 -29.87
C ILE A 4 14.87 22.78 -28.94
N ALA A 5 15.35 21.53 -28.89
CA ALA A 5 16.59 21.19 -28.21
C ALA A 5 17.71 22.11 -28.66
N SER A 6 18.49 22.62 -27.75
CA SER A 6 19.66 23.48 -28.07
C SER A 6 20.66 22.72 -28.98
N LYS A 7 21.46 23.45 -29.70
CA LYS A 7 22.47 22.85 -30.58
C LYS A 7 23.43 21.95 -29.79
N GLU A 8 23.71 22.30 -28.55
CA GLU A 8 24.53 21.53 -27.60
C GLU A 8 23.83 20.23 -27.17
N THR A 9 22.52 20.27 -26.89
CA THR A 9 21.71 19.07 -26.56
C THR A 9 21.64 18.12 -27.76
N ARG A 10 21.53 18.64 -28.98
CA ARG A 10 21.62 17.81 -30.21
C ARG A 10 22.98 17.19 -30.40
N GLN A 11 24.04 17.90 -30.00
CA GLN A 11 25.42 17.44 -30.08
C GLN A 11 25.73 16.37 -29.03
N LEU A 12 25.18 16.51 -27.82
CA LEU A 12 25.21 15.47 -26.77
C LEU A 12 24.50 14.22 -27.22
N ILE A 13 23.28 14.35 -27.79
CA ILE A 13 22.53 13.24 -28.35
C ILE A 13 23.26 12.60 -29.53
N SER A 14 23.82 13.40 -30.44
CA SER A 14 24.61 12.91 -31.57
C SER A 14 25.91 12.22 -31.12
N ASN A 15 26.57 12.72 -30.11
CA ASN A 15 27.77 12.09 -29.53
C ASN A 15 27.43 10.81 -28.77
N ALA A 16 26.27 10.75 -28.14
CA ALA A 16 25.78 9.53 -27.48
C ALA A 16 25.37 8.44 -28.48
N THR A 17 24.89 8.82 -29.67
CA THR A 17 24.51 7.88 -30.73
C THR A 17 25.66 7.51 -31.68
N SER A 18 26.75 8.28 -31.71
CA SER A 18 27.92 8.05 -32.54
C SER A 18 29.08 7.31 -31.87
N ARG A 19 29.03 7.16 -30.54
CA ARG A 19 29.92 6.23 -29.86
C ARG A 19 29.46 4.83 -30.14
N ASP A 20 30.33 3.97 -30.61
CA ASP A 20 30.19 2.52 -30.47
C ASP A 20 29.76 2.30 -29.03
N THR A 21 28.50 1.99 -28.84
CA THR A 21 27.82 2.02 -27.54
C THR A 21 28.69 1.22 -26.60
N PRO A 22 29.26 1.79 -25.54
CA PRO A 22 30.05 1.02 -24.61
C PRO A 22 29.22 -0.14 -24.20
N VAL A 23 29.82 -1.29 -24.12
CA VAL A 23 29.15 -2.50 -23.69
C VAL A 23 28.50 -2.16 -22.36
N VAL A 24 27.23 -1.80 -22.46
CA VAL A 24 26.36 -1.33 -21.39
C VAL A 24 26.58 -2.06 -20.04
N PRO A 25 26.90 -3.38 -20.01
CA PRO A 25 27.12 -4.12 -18.79
C PRO A 25 28.14 -3.51 -17.82
N ASP A 26 29.31 -3.16 -18.26
CA ASP A 26 30.37 -2.77 -17.32
C ASP A 26 30.10 -1.40 -16.68
N CYS A 27 29.53 -0.51 -17.41
CA CYS A 27 29.08 0.77 -16.93
C CYS A 27 27.86 0.67 -16.02
N PHE A 28 26.95 -0.18 -16.37
CA PHE A 28 25.66 -0.31 -15.73
C PHE A 28 25.78 -0.73 -14.28
N TRP A 29 26.68 -1.65 -14.00
CA TRP A 29 26.93 -2.15 -12.65
C TRP A 29 27.98 -1.35 -11.91
N CYS A 30 28.47 -0.28 -12.50
CA CYS A 30 29.50 0.55 -11.88
C CYS A 30 30.65 -0.27 -11.27
N LYS A 31 31.02 -1.37 -11.88
CA LYS A 31 32.16 -2.18 -11.44
C LYS A 31 33.46 -1.38 -11.43
N ASN A 32 33.52 -0.36 -12.28
CA ASN A 32 34.66 0.55 -12.41
C ASN A 32 34.33 1.97 -11.96
N SER A 33 33.25 2.20 -11.24
CA SER A 33 32.80 3.54 -10.83
C SER A 33 33.77 4.28 -9.91
N LEU A 34 34.82 3.63 -9.47
CA LEU A 34 35.93 4.22 -8.69
C LEU A 34 37.15 4.58 -9.54
N SER A 35 37.16 4.31 -10.83
CA SER A 35 38.21 4.82 -11.72
C SER A 35 37.92 6.29 -12.01
N GLU A 36 38.94 7.11 -11.89
CA GLU A 36 38.90 8.55 -12.21
C GLU A 36 38.59 8.85 -13.69
N ASP A 37 38.22 7.82 -14.48
CA ASP A 37 37.90 7.97 -15.88
C ASP A 37 36.48 8.54 -16.04
N GLU A 38 36.41 9.68 -16.72
CA GLU A 38 35.25 10.49 -17.04
C GLU A 38 34.10 9.75 -17.82
N ASP A 39 34.25 8.48 -18.09
CA ASP A 39 33.31 7.67 -18.89
C ASP A 39 32.32 6.84 -18.03
N CYS A 40 31.68 7.47 -17.05
CA CYS A 40 30.54 6.87 -16.40
C CYS A 40 29.42 6.60 -17.42
N CYS A 41 28.78 5.46 -17.31
CA CYS A 41 27.74 5.10 -18.26
C CYS A 41 26.60 6.12 -18.24
N TRP A 42 26.04 6.31 -19.39
CA TRP A 42 25.00 7.30 -19.61
C TRP A 42 23.77 7.07 -18.74
N TRP A 43 23.50 5.82 -18.35
CA TRP A 43 22.45 5.49 -17.39
C TRP A 43 22.67 6.17 -16.04
N HIS A 44 23.81 6.00 -15.41
CA HIS A 44 24.09 6.59 -14.11
C HIS A 44 24.20 8.10 -14.18
N TYR A 45 24.84 8.60 -15.21
CA TYR A 45 25.05 10.04 -15.34
C TYR A 45 23.76 10.81 -15.63
N VAL A 46 22.88 10.27 -16.47
CA VAL A 46 21.68 10.97 -16.95
C VAL A 46 20.41 10.47 -16.32
N PHE A 47 20.22 9.15 -16.27
CA PHE A 47 18.93 8.52 -15.97
C PHE A 47 18.80 7.91 -14.59
N TYR A 48 19.88 7.85 -13.81
CA TYR A 48 19.79 7.26 -12.49
C TYR A 48 18.76 7.99 -11.61
N PRO A 49 17.70 7.32 -11.12
CA PRO A 49 16.56 7.98 -10.52
C PRO A 49 16.88 8.66 -9.19
N ASN A 50 17.81 8.11 -8.42
CA ASN A 50 18.14 8.59 -7.07
C ASN A 50 19.27 9.60 -7.02
N GLY A 51 19.61 10.20 -8.16
CA GLY A 51 20.41 11.39 -8.16
C GLY A 51 21.72 11.35 -8.92
N GLY A 52 22.28 10.17 -9.19
CA GLY A 52 23.57 10.12 -9.87
C GLY A 52 24.62 11.03 -9.22
N PRO A 53 25.58 11.54 -9.97
CA PRO A 53 26.67 12.37 -9.45
C PRO A 53 26.25 13.73 -8.88
N GLU A 54 24.98 14.14 -9.07
CA GLU A 54 24.49 15.45 -8.60
C GLU A 54 24.04 15.45 -7.13
N ARG A 55 23.94 14.30 -6.50
CA ARG A 55 23.53 14.22 -5.10
C ARG A 55 24.76 14.37 -4.21
N ASP A 56 24.92 15.54 -3.61
CA ASP A 56 26.00 15.87 -2.67
C ASP A 56 27.44 15.68 -3.25
N GLY A 57 27.58 15.69 -4.57
CA GLY A 57 28.87 15.45 -5.23
C GLY A 57 29.37 14.00 -5.12
N ILE A 58 28.55 13.07 -4.65
CA ILE A 58 28.88 11.66 -4.53
C ILE A 58 28.14 10.87 -5.61
N PHE A 59 28.85 10.00 -6.31
CA PHE A 59 28.26 9.09 -7.27
C PHE A 59 27.48 7.98 -6.56
N HIS A 60 26.18 7.84 -6.88
CA HIS A 60 25.31 6.85 -6.30
C HIS A 60 24.97 5.77 -7.34
N PRO A 61 25.46 4.54 -7.20
CA PRO A 61 25.05 3.43 -8.05
C PRO A 61 23.58 3.06 -7.77
N CYS A 62 23.00 2.28 -8.67
CA CYS A 62 21.67 1.72 -8.48
C CYS A 62 21.60 0.90 -7.19
N TYR A 63 20.46 0.95 -6.49
CA TYR A 63 20.22 0.04 -5.39
C TYR A 63 20.29 -1.41 -5.86
N LYS A 64 20.71 -2.33 -4.96
CA LYS A 64 20.90 -3.73 -5.31
C LYS A 64 19.67 -4.38 -5.99
N TYR A 65 18.47 -4.07 -5.53
CA TYR A 65 17.23 -4.59 -6.12
C TYR A 65 16.97 -4.03 -7.53
N GLU A 66 17.34 -2.79 -7.81
CA GLU A 66 17.27 -2.20 -9.15
C GLU A 66 18.30 -2.85 -10.08
N THR A 67 19.51 -3.06 -9.58
CA THR A 67 20.57 -3.77 -10.32
C THR A 67 20.15 -5.20 -10.65
N ASP A 68 19.51 -5.91 -9.71
CA ASP A 68 19.06 -7.29 -9.94
C ASP A 68 18.03 -7.40 -11.06
N ILE A 69 17.10 -6.43 -11.16
CA ILE A 69 16.15 -6.36 -12.29
C ILE A 69 16.90 -6.06 -13.58
N LEU A 70 17.76 -5.07 -13.54
CA LEU A 70 18.48 -4.57 -14.71
C LEU A 70 19.42 -5.61 -15.29
N ASP A 71 20.12 -6.35 -14.42
CA ASP A 71 20.95 -7.49 -14.81
C ASP A 71 20.16 -8.47 -15.69
N LYS A 72 18.95 -8.80 -15.28
CA LYS A 72 18.10 -9.70 -16.04
C LYS A 72 17.56 -9.09 -17.33
N MET A 73 17.29 -7.80 -17.34
CA MET A 73 16.81 -7.10 -18.53
C MET A 73 17.89 -6.91 -19.60
N GLU A 74 19.15 -6.74 -19.21
CA GLU A 74 20.25 -6.34 -20.12
C GLU A 74 21.32 -7.42 -20.34
N MET A 75 21.60 -8.28 -19.33
CA MET A 75 22.71 -9.27 -19.42
C MET A 75 22.50 -10.40 -20.42
N GLU A 76 21.28 -10.70 -20.78
CA GLU A 76 21.01 -11.80 -21.72
C GLU A 76 21.53 -11.53 -23.14
N LYS A 77 22.04 -10.33 -23.41
CA LYS A 77 22.80 -10.03 -24.64
C LYS A 77 24.20 -10.68 -24.66
N LEU A 78 24.72 -11.07 -23.48
CA LEU A 78 26.10 -11.60 -23.35
C LEU A 78 26.18 -13.11 -23.25
N ASP A 79 25.08 -13.79 -22.97
CA ASP A 79 25.06 -15.25 -22.89
C ASP A 79 24.75 -15.84 -24.26
N SER A 80 25.79 -16.25 -24.96
CA SER A 80 25.72 -16.84 -26.32
C SER A 80 24.94 -18.17 -26.37
N GLU A 81 24.62 -18.77 -25.24
CA GLU A 81 23.82 -20.00 -25.15
C GLU A 81 22.31 -19.72 -25.00
N ARG A 82 21.91 -18.49 -24.66
CA ARG A 82 20.49 -18.07 -24.59
C ARG A 82 20.10 -17.30 -25.84
N THR A 83 19.42 -17.96 -26.73
CA THR A 83 18.99 -17.42 -28.01
C THR A 83 17.91 -16.33 -27.94
N ASN A 84 17.25 -16.12 -26.80
CA ASN A 84 16.23 -15.08 -26.60
C ASN A 84 16.30 -14.50 -25.19
N PRO A 85 16.51 -13.19 -25.03
CA PRO A 85 16.41 -12.53 -23.73
C PRO A 85 15.00 -12.68 -23.14
N CYS A 86 14.91 -12.93 -21.84
CA CYS A 86 13.63 -12.87 -21.16
C CYS A 86 13.11 -11.43 -21.19
N LYS A 87 12.00 -11.20 -21.84
CA LYS A 87 11.36 -9.89 -21.97
C LYS A 87 10.10 -9.78 -21.13
N SER A 88 9.85 -10.75 -20.25
CA SER A 88 8.65 -10.82 -19.43
C SER A 88 9.02 -10.82 -17.96
N PHE A 89 8.64 -9.75 -17.24
CA PHE A 89 9.01 -9.52 -15.86
C PHE A 89 7.79 -9.28 -14.97
N CYS A 90 7.82 -9.80 -13.77
CA CYS A 90 6.82 -9.55 -12.75
C CYS A 90 7.53 -9.18 -11.44
N VAL A 91 7.37 -7.93 -11.00
CA VAL A 91 8.07 -7.37 -9.85
C VAL A 91 7.08 -7.08 -8.73
N TYR A 92 7.16 -7.87 -7.70
CA TYR A 92 6.40 -7.75 -6.47
C TYR A 92 7.21 -6.96 -5.45
N LYS A 93 6.71 -5.82 -5.02
CA LYS A 93 7.52 -4.83 -4.30
C LYS A 93 6.83 -4.26 -3.06
N ALA A 94 7.63 -3.74 -2.13
CA ALA A 94 7.14 -2.82 -1.12
C ALA A 94 6.83 -1.43 -1.71
N THR A 95 5.88 -0.73 -1.11
CA THR A 95 5.61 0.68 -1.42
C THR A 95 6.85 1.55 -1.16
N GLY A 96 7.12 2.51 -2.03
CA GLY A 96 8.19 3.49 -1.85
C GLY A 96 9.58 3.05 -2.33
N LEU A 97 9.73 1.87 -2.94
CA LEU A 97 11.01 1.43 -3.53
C LEU A 97 11.38 2.14 -4.84
N GLY A 98 10.53 3.02 -5.38
CA GLY A 98 10.85 3.80 -6.59
C GLY A 98 10.81 3.01 -7.91
N LEU A 99 10.36 1.75 -7.91
CA LEU A 99 10.43 0.89 -9.10
C LEU A 99 9.57 1.37 -10.28
N THR A 100 8.48 2.08 -10.05
CA THR A 100 7.71 2.74 -11.11
C THR A 100 8.57 3.77 -11.85
N GLU A 101 9.30 4.59 -11.08
CA GLU A 101 10.22 5.60 -11.59
C GLU A 101 11.39 4.93 -12.34
N PHE A 102 11.96 3.88 -11.75
CA PHE A 102 13.04 3.10 -12.34
C PHE A 102 12.66 2.57 -13.73
N VAL A 103 11.49 1.91 -13.88
CA VAL A 103 11.04 1.37 -15.18
C VAL A 103 10.78 2.52 -16.18
N LEU A 104 10.15 3.61 -15.73
CA LEU A 104 9.89 4.76 -16.58
C LEU A 104 11.20 5.38 -17.13
N LEU A 105 12.20 5.56 -16.28
CA LEU A 105 13.49 6.09 -16.66
C LEU A 105 14.27 5.11 -17.56
N TRP A 106 14.15 3.79 -17.29
CA TRP A 106 14.69 2.78 -18.18
C TRP A 106 14.08 2.86 -19.60
N ILE A 107 12.77 3.04 -19.71
CA ILE A 107 12.10 3.24 -21.02
C ILE A 107 12.65 4.48 -21.72
N LEU A 108 12.77 5.60 -21.00
CA LEU A 108 13.35 6.84 -21.55
C LEU A 108 14.77 6.62 -22.04
N TRP A 109 15.61 5.98 -21.23
CA TRP A 109 16.98 5.67 -21.61
C TRP A 109 17.06 4.79 -22.85
N LYS A 110 16.21 3.74 -22.94
CA LYS A 110 16.16 2.88 -24.12
C LYS A 110 15.73 3.63 -25.38
N CYS A 111 14.83 4.61 -25.29
CA CYS A 111 14.47 5.43 -26.45
C CYS A 111 15.69 6.22 -27.00
N TYR A 112 16.68 6.56 -26.18
CA TYR A 112 17.88 7.22 -26.63
C TYR A 112 18.98 6.27 -27.11
N THR A 113 19.10 5.10 -26.53
CA THR A 113 20.27 4.22 -26.69
C THR A 113 20.01 2.98 -27.53
N ASP A 114 18.77 2.57 -27.71
CA ASP A 114 18.42 1.33 -28.39
C ASP A 114 17.57 1.61 -29.64
N PRO A 115 18.09 1.39 -30.86
CA PRO A 115 17.33 1.59 -32.10
C PRO A 115 16.04 0.79 -32.18
N TYR A 116 15.93 -0.30 -31.40
CA TYR A 116 14.71 -1.10 -31.34
C TYR A 116 13.51 -0.29 -30.85
N PHE A 117 13.72 0.75 -30.04
CA PHE A 117 12.66 1.60 -29.48
C PHE A 117 12.19 2.70 -30.44
N GLN A 118 12.96 2.99 -31.48
CA GLN A 118 12.59 3.99 -32.49
C GLN A 118 11.38 3.51 -33.29
N ASP A 119 10.50 4.43 -33.63
CA ASP A 119 9.23 4.18 -34.34
C ASP A 119 8.29 3.18 -33.64
N LYS A 120 8.50 2.91 -32.35
CA LYS A 120 7.64 2.04 -31.55
C LYS A 120 7.03 2.78 -30.37
N GLU A 121 5.95 2.20 -29.87
CA GLU A 121 5.23 2.72 -28.70
C GLU A 121 5.57 1.89 -27.46
N ALA A 122 6.03 2.58 -26.40
CA ALA A 122 6.04 2.04 -25.06
C ALA A 122 4.71 2.38 -24.40
N MET A 123 3.91 1.36 -24.11
CA MET A 123 2.62 1.47 -23.47
C MET A 123 2.78 1.36 -21.97
N VAL A 124 2.32 2.35 -21.22
CA VAL A 124 2.27 2.33 -19.76
C VAL A 124 0.83 2.21 -19.33
N ILE A 125 0.49 1.13 -18.65
CA ILE A 125 -0.84 0.86 -18.15
C ILE A 125 -0.85 1.12 -16.65
N THR A 126 -1.74 1.98 -16.20
CA THR A 126 -1.89 2.31 -14.78
C THR A 126 -3.21 1.80 -14.23
N GLY A 127 -3.43 1.92 -12.93
CA GLY A 127 -4.74 1.70 -12.31
C GLY A 127 -5.85 2.47 -13.02
N PRO A 128 -7.10 2.26 -12.65
CA PRO A 128 -8.27 2.80 -13.38
C PRO A 128 -8.39 4.32 -13.33
N ASN A 129 -7.57 4.99 -12.53
CA ASN A 129 -7.59 6.44 -12.40
C ASN A 129 -6.78 7.11 -13.53
N VAL A 130 -7.47 7.96 -14.28
CA VAL A 130 -6.89 8.76 -15.36
C VAL A 130 -5.76 9.68 -14.88
N ASP A 131 -5.86 10.20 -13.66
CA ASP A 131 -4.87 11.12 -13.09
C ASP A 131 -3.51 10.43 -12.89
N LEU A 132 -3.49 9.14 -12.55
CA LEU A 132 -2.24 8.38 -12.42
C LEU A 132 -1.50 8.28 -13.76
N ALA A 133 -2.22 8.05 -14.86
CA ALA A 133 -1.64 8.01 -16.19
C ALA A 133 -1.03 9.36 -16.59
N GLN A 134 -1.72 10.45 -16.30
CA GLN A 134 -1.20 11.81 -16.54
C GLN A 134 0.02 12.12 -15.67
N ASP A 135 0.01 11.68 -14.42
CA ASP A 135 1.11 11.91 -13.49
C ASP A 135 2.42 11.27 -13.98
N LEU A 136 2.36 10.04 -14.49
CA LEU A 136 3.56 9.39 -15.04
C LEU A 136 4.14 10.15 -16.24
N ILE A 137 3.31 10.62 -17.17
CA ILE A 137 3.77 11.45 -18.28
C ILE A 137 4.33 12.78 -17.79
N ARG A 138 3.72 13.41 -16.78
CA ARG A 138 4.20 14.65 -16.18
C ARG A 138 5.57 14.45 -15.52
N ARG A 139 5.78 13.34 -14.80
CA ARG A 139 7.08 13.01 -14.19
C ARG A 139 8.15 12.77 -15.24
N ALA A 140 7.84 12.02 -16.31
CA ALA A 140 8.76 11.84 -17.43
C ALA A 140 9.18 13.18 -18.07
N LYS A 141 8.23 14.07 -18.34
CA LYS A 141 8.51 15.40 -18.88
C LYS A 141 9.36 16.24 -17.93
N ALA A 142 9.02 16.24 -16.63
CA ALA A 142 9.80 17.00 -15.64
C ALA A 142 11.26 16.52 -15.56
N PHE A 143 11.47 15.20 -15.62
CA PHE A 143 12.82 14.63 -15.70
C PHE A 143 13.56 15.10 -16.96
N LEU A 144 12.96 14.99 -18.13
CA LEU A 144 13.57 15.40 -19.39
C LEU A 144 13.92 16.90 -19.39
N ILE A 145 13.03 17.73 -18.85
CA ILE A 145 13.29 19.17 -18.69
C ILE A 145 14.48 19.39 -17.73
N LYS A 146 14.49 18.75 -16.57
CA LYS A 146 15.58 18.87 -15.58
C LYS A 146 16.93 18.49 -16.17
N LYS A 147 16.98 17.47 -17.03
CA LYS A 147 18.19 16.97 -17.67
C LYS A 147 18.49 17.64 -19.02
N ALA A 148 17.74 18.68 -19.40
CA ALA A 148 17.84 19.36 -20.68
C ALA A 148 17.76 18.44 -21.91
N LEU A 149 17.02 17.33 -21.82
CA LEU A 149 16.83 16.37 -22.88
C LEU A 149 15.62 16.76 -23.74
N GLY A 150 15.77 16.63 -25.07
CA GLY A 150 14.73 16.97 -26.03
C GLY A 150 13.60 15.95 -26.07
N TYR A 151 12.36 16.42 -26.17
CA TYR A 151 11.18 15.58 -26.41
C TYR A 151 10.13 16.33 -27.21
N VAL A 152 9.19 15.61 -27.82
CA VAL A 152 8.00 16.19 -28.46
C VAL A 152 6.81 15.95 -27.53
N ASP A 153 6.08 17.03 -27.22
CA ASP A 153 4.89 16.98 -26.35
C ASP A 153 3.64 16.67 -27.18
N HIS A 154 2.99 15.56 -26.91
CA HIS A 154 1.72 15.14 -27.52
C HIS A 154 0.53 15.26 -26.55
N GLY A 155 0.67 16.02 -25.46
CA GLY A 155 -0.39 16.27 -24.47
C GLY A 155 -0.24 15.50 -23.17
N ALA A 156 -1.36 15.33 -22.44
CA ALA A 156 -1.32 14.84 -21.07
C ALA A 156 -0.96 13.35 -20.93
N TYR A 157 -1.14 12.55 -21.98
CA TYR A 157 -0.99 11.09 -21.94
C TYR A 157 0.14 10.55 -22.79
N GLU A 158 0.82 11.40 -23.53
CA GLU A 158 1.76 10.95 -24.55
C GLU A 158 2.93 11.92 -24.70
N LEU A 159 4.10 11.38 -24.90
CA LEU A 159 5.32 12.12 -25.28
C LEU A 159 6.14 11.27 -26.26
N GLU A 160 6.98 11.92 -27.04
CA GLU A 160 7.91 11.26 -27.95
C GLU A 160 9.34 11.67 -27.63
N VAL A 161 10.21 10.69 -27.54
CA VAL A 161 11.63 10.85 -27.19
C VAL A 161 12.46 10.10 -28.23
N ASN A 162 13.29 10.82 -28.97
CA ASN A 162 14.20 10.27 -29.98
C ASN A 162 13.53 9.26 -30.93
N GLY A 163 12.30 9.57 -31.39
CA GLY A 163 11.51 8.69 -32.25
C GLY A 163 10.77 7.56 -31.54
N GLY A 164 11.03 7.32 -30.25
CA GLY A 164 10.26 6.40 -29.41
C GLY A 164 9.07 7.11 -28.78
N ARG A 165 7.89 6.51 -28.81
CA ARG A 165 6.66 7.09 -28.30
C ARG A 165 6.28 6.44 -26.97
N ILE A 166 6.04 7.24 -25.92
CA ILE A 166 5.59 6.77 -24.61
C ILE A 166 4.17 7.23 -24.42
N LYS A 167 3.27 6.30 -24.18
CA LYS A 167 1.85 6.60 -24.00
C LYS A 167 1.26 5.84 -22.82
N CYS A 168 0.57 6.59 -21.95
CA CYS A 168 -0.10 6.05 -20.77
C CYS A 168 -1.58 5.79 -21.04
N TYR A 169 -2.05 4.65 -20.55
CA TYR A 169 -3.43 4.20 -20.65
C TYR A 169 -3.94 3.82 -19.24
N PRO A 170 -5.09 4.32 -18.81
CA PRO A 170 -5.75 3.76 -17.63
C PRO A 170 -6.26 2.36 -17.93
N SER A 171 -6.18 1.43 -16.98
CA SER A 171 -6.54 0.02 -17.17
C SER A 171 -8.00 -0.19 -17.61
N ASN A 172 -8.91 0.68 -17.21
CA ASN A 172 -10.32 0.62 -17.64
C ASN A 172 -10.54 0.94 -19.13
N ASN A 173 -9.51 1.43 -19.83
CA ASN A 173 -9.56 1.71 -21.27
C ASN A 173 -8.55 0.87 -22.07
N ILE A 174 -8.24 -0.33 -21.61
CA ILE A 174 -7.24 -1.22 -22.24
C ILE A 174 -7.59 -1.59 -23.69
N HIS A 175 -8.85 -1.50 -24.07
CA HIS A 175 -9.27 -1.77 -25.45
C HIS A 175 -8.63 -0.80 -26.46
N SER A 176 -8.34 0.45 -26.05
CA SER A 176 -7.63 1.42 -26.90
C SER A 176 -6.16 1.08 -27.11
N ALA A 177 -5.57 0.25 -26.26
CA ALA A 177 -4.22 -0.28 -26.41
C ALA A 177 -4.13 -1.48 -27.33
N ARG A 178 -5.28 -2.08 -27.75
CA ARG A 178 -5.29 -3.22 -28.67
C ARG A 178 -4.96 -2.79 -30.09
N GLY A 179 -4.36 -3.71 -30.83
CA GLY A 179 -4.20 -3.57 -32.29
C GLY A 179 -3.06 -2.67 -32.74
N LYS A 180 -2.27 -2.10 -31.83
CA LYS A 180 -1.11 -1.30 -32.20
C LYS A 180 -0.09 -2.15 -33.00
N PRO A 181 0.49 -1.61 -34.08
CA PRO A 181 1.36 -2.40 -34.94
C PRO A 181 2.76 -2.61 -34.40
N LYS A 182 3.27 -1.64 -33.65
CA LYS A 182 4.67 -1.58 -33.21
C LYS A 182 4.72 -1.18 -31.73
N VAL A 183 4.92 -2.15 -30.84
CA VAL A 183 5.04 -1.92 -29.41
C VAL A 183 6.41 -2.37 -28.94
N SER A 184 7.14 -1.51 -28.23
CA SER A 184 8.43 -1.85 -27.64
C SER A 184 8.30 -2.39 -26.23
N VAL A 185 7.44 -1.77 -25.42
CA VAL A 185 7.21 -2.13 -24.02
C VAL A 185 5.73 -2.10 -23.72
N PHE A 186 5.28 -3.07 -22.94
CA PHE A 186 3.99 -3.08 -22.28
C PHE A 186 4.25 -3.11 -20.77
N PHE A 187 4.15 -1.97 -20.11
CA PHE A 187 4.44 -1.79 -18.69
C PHE A 187 3.15 -1.57 -17.92
N GLY A 188 2.84 -2.44 -16.96
CA GLY A 188 1.73 -2.28 -16.03
C GLY A 188 2.23 -1.88 -14.65
N ASP A 189 1.84 -0.69 -14.22
CA ASP A 189 2.14 -0.14 -12.91
C ASP A 189 0.97 -0.32 -11.96
N GLU A 190 1.25 -0.75 -10.72
CA GLU A 190 0.27 -1.14 -9.70
C GLU A 190 -0.74 -2.19 -10.23
N ALA A 191 -0.19 -3.22 -10.88
CA ALA A 191 -0.95 -4.23 -11.63
C ALA A 191 -1.92 -5.06 -10.78
N ALA A 192 -1.66 -5.24 -9.48
CA ALA A 192 -2.55 -5.92 -8.55
C ALA A 192 -3.85 -5.14 -8.24
N PHE A 193 -3.88 -3.84 -8.58
CA PHE A 193 -5.03 -2.96 -8.34
C PHE A 193 -5.86 -2.70 -9.60
N PHE A 194 -5.61 -3.39 -10.69
CA PHE A 194 -6.49 -3.32 -11.84
C PHE A 194 -7.85 -3.91 -11.47
N LYS A 195 -8.92 -3.36 -12.04
CA LYS A 195 -10.27 -3.88 -11.73
C LYS A 195 -10.41 -5.31 -12.25
N LEU A 196 -11.00 -6.20 -11.46
CA LEU A 196 -11.18 -7.62 -11.79
C LEU A 196 -11.83 -7.88 -13.18
N ARG A 197 -12.64 -6.96 -13.68
CA ARG A 197 -13.20 -7.05 -15.04
C ARG A 197 -12.15 -6.90 -16.13
N ASP A 198 -11.10 -6.15 -15.87
CA ASP A 198 -10.15 -5.69 -16.88
C ASP A 198 -8.81 -6.44 -16.77
N ASP A 199 -8.52 -7.02 -15.61
CA ASP A 199 -7.20 -7.56 -15.29
C ASP A 199 -6.76 -8.70 -16.20
N SER A 200 -7.58 -9.70 -16.44
CA SER A 200 -7.27 -10.81 -17.35
C SER A 200 -7.15 -10.35 -18.81
N ILE A 201 -7.91 -9.31 -19.16
CA ILE A 201 -7.86 -8.69 -20.49
C ILE A 201 -6.53 -7.94 -20.64
N VAL A 202 -6.10 -7.20 -19.61
CA VAL A 202 -4.83 -6.46 -19.61
C VAL A 202 -3.66 -7.42 -19.79
N ARG A 203 -3.63 -8.52 -19.03
CA ARG A 203 -2.63 -9.60 -19.20
C ARG A 203 -2.62 -10.14 -20.64
N THR A 204 -3.78 -10.52 -21.15
CA THR A 204 -3.91 -11.07 -22.50
C THR A 204 -3.44 -10.09 -23.58
N VAL A 205 -3.71 -8.80 -23.42
CA VAL A 205 -3.26 -7.76 -24.36
C VAL A 205 -1.75 -7.62 -24.31
N GLY A 206 -1.15 -7.58 -23.12
CA GLY A 206 0.31 -7.49 -22.94
C GLY A 206 1.03 -8.68 -23.56
N GLU A 207 0.62 -9.89 -23.21
CA GLU A 207 1.27 -11.12 -23.68
C GLU A 207 1.19 -11.29 -25.23
N ARG A 208 0.14 -10.79 -25.88
CA ARG A 208 0.08 -10.78 -27.36
C ARG A 208 1.20 -9.99 -28.00
N TYR A 209 1.70 -8.95 -27.35
CA TYR A 209 2.78 -8.13 -27.90
C TYR A 209 4.14 -8.81 -27.83
N ILE A 210 4.33 -9.82 -26.97
CA ILE A 210 5.54 -10.66 -26.99
C ILE A 210 5.68 -11.31 -28.36
N GLY A 211 4.64 -12.00 -28.84
CA GLY A 211 4.69 -12.67 -30.14
C GLY A 211 4.55 -11.73 -31.35
N LYS A 212 3.81 -10.61 -31.21
CA LYS A 212 3.52 -9.69 -32.30
C LYS A 212 4.65 -8.72 -32.62
N SER A 213 5.29 -8.19 -31.61
CA SER A 213 6.25 -7.08 -31.70
C SER A 213 7.56 -7.36 -30.98
N ASP A 214 7.73 -8.55 -30.41
CA ASP A 214 8.87 -8.91 -29.57
C ASP A 214 9.04 -7.93 -28.38
N SER A 215 7.91 -7.53 -27.80
CA SER A 215 7.83 -6.48 -26.78
C SER A 215 8.30 -6.96 -25.40
N TRP A 216 8.84 -6.06 -24.64
CA TRP A 216 9.00 -6.21 -23.21
C TRP A 216 7.62 -6.17 -22.53
N VAL A 217 7.36 -7.09 -21.60
CA VAL A 217 6.15 -7.08 -20.75
C VAL A 217 6.59 -7.02 -19.29
N ILE A 218 6.27 -5.93 -18.61
CA ILE A 218 6.75 -5.65 -17.27
C ILE A 218 5.54 -5.34 -16.39
N TRP A 219 5.35 -6.11 -15.33
CA TRP A 219 4.34 -5.89 -14.32
C TRP A 219 5.01 -5.51 -13.00
N VAL A 220 4.58 -4.41 -12.41
CA VAL A 220 5.09 -3.95 -11.11
C VAL A 220 3.92 -3.67 -10.19
N SER A 221 3.93 -4.19 -8.98
CA SER A 221 2.89 -3.88 -7.98
C SER A 221 3.34 -4.17 -6.55
N THR A 222 2.66 -3.55 -5.61
CA THR A 222 2.54 -4.03 -4.23
C THR A 222 1.51 -5.15 -4.14
N ALA A 223 1.31 -5.74 -2.95
CA ALA A 223 0.24 -6.71 -2.72
C ALA A 223 -1.14 -6.06 -2.92
N GLY A 224 -2.04 -6.77 -3.57
CA GLY A 224 -3.43 -6.39 -3.71
C GLY A 224 -4.22 -6.56 -2.40
N GLU A 225 -5.45 -6.07 -2.42
CA GLU A 225 -6.38 -6.20 -1.29
C GLU A 225 -6.89 -7.64 -1.13
N GLU A 226 -6.89 -8.42 -2.21
CA GLU A 226 -7.31 -9.83 -2.25
C GLU A 226 -6.23 -10.69 -2.89
N PRO A 227 -6.06 -11.96 -2.48
CA PRO A 227 -5.20 -12.92 -3.15
C PRO A 227 -5.88 -13.44 -4.44
N SER A 228 -6.08 -12.55 -5.40
CA SER A 228 -6.78 -12.81 -6.64
C SER A 228 -6.31 -11.87 -7.75
N GLY A 229 -6.66 -12.19 -8.99
CA GLY A 229 -6.31 -11.42 -10.17
C GLY A 229 -5.01 -11.88 -10.82
N PHE A 230 -4.81 -11.44 -12.07
CA PHE A 230 -3.72 -11.99 -12.90
C PHE A 230 -2.32 -11.76 -12.32
N PHE A 231 -2.11 -10.67 -11.56
CA PHE A 231 -0.81 -10.40 -10.95
C PHE A 231 -0.53 -11.41 -9.82
N TYR A 232 -1.54 -11.71 -8.99
CA TYR A 232 -1.45 -12.79 -8.00
C TYR A 232 -1.19 -14.14 -8.68
N ASP A 233 -1.96 -14.47 -9.73
CA ASP A 233 -1.84 -15.72 -10.45
C ASP A 233 -0.44 -15.93 -11.02
N ILE A 234 0.14 -14.90 -11.68
CA ILE A 234 1.53 -14.95 -12.17
C ILE A 234 2.51 -15.27 -11.03
N MET A 235 2.30 -14.71 -9.85
CA MET A 235 3.19 -14.94 -8.70
C MET A 235 3.06 -16.38 -8.15
N GLN A 236 1.96 -17.08 -8.43
CA GLN A 236 1.71 -18.48 -8.04
C GLN A 236 2.06 -19.50 -9.14
N GLU A 237 2.24 -19.07 -10.38
CA GLU A 237 2.57 -19.98 -11.49
C GLU A 237 3.85 -20.80 -11.19
N PRO A 238 3.96 -22.06 -11.64
CA PRO A 238 5.17 -22.86 -11.45
C PRO A 238 6.42 -22.21 -12.06
N SER A 239 7.57 -22.38 -11.44
CA SER A 239 8.87 -21.93 -11.97
C SER A 239 9.51 -22.95 -12.91
N THR A 240 9.04 -24.19 -12.89
CA THR A 240 9.58 -25.32 -13.69
C THR A 240 8.46 -26.20 -14.24
N GLY A 241 8.74 -27.00 -15.23
CA GLY A 241 7.77 -27.93 -15.82
C GLY A 241 7.07 -27.36 -17.05
N ALA A 242 6.07 -28.10 -17.58
CA ALA A 242 5.34 -27.76 -18.80
C ALA A 242 4.47 -26.48 -18.64
N GLU A 243 4.02 -26.19 -17.42
CA GLU A 243 3.21 -25.02 -17.06
C GLU A 243 4.05 -23.90 -16.45
N LYS A 244 5.36 -23.89 -16.70
CA LYS A 244 6.27 -22.87 -16.21
C LYS A 244 5.81 -21.48 -16.66
N THR A 245 5.85 -20.52 -15.72
CA THR A 245 5.63 -19.11 -16.02
C THR A 245 6.59 -18.59 -17.10
N ILE A 246 6.10 -17.69 -17.94
CA ILE A 246 6.94 -16.96 -18.90
C ILE A 246 7.65 -15.76 -18.26
N TYR A 247 7.34 -15.45 -17.01
CA TYR A 247 7.83 -14.27 -16.32
C TYR A 247 9.03 -14.59 -15.41
N GLU A 248 10.08 -13.78 -15.51
CA GLU A 248 11.07 -13.66 -14.45
C GLU A 248 10.43 -12.89 -13.31
N ARG A 249 10.44 -13.46 -12.09
CA ARG A 249 9.74 -12.92 -10.93
C ARG A 249 10.71 -12.41 -9.88
N PHE A 250 10.45 -11.22 -9.38
CA PHE A 250 11.22 -10.58 -8.32
C PHE A 250 10.33 -10.25 -7.13
N HIS A 251 10.91 -10.37 -5.94
CA HIS A 251 10.26 -10.07 -4.66
C HIS A 251 11.17 -9.12 -3.87
N PHE A 252 10.72 -7.87 -3.70
CA PHE A 252 11.46 -6.84 -2.96
C PHE A 252 10.59 -6.22 -1.89
N TYR A 253 10.86 -6.56 -0.64
CA TYR A 253 10.10 -6.10 0.51
C TYR A 253 10.88 -5.06 1.33
N THR A 254 10.41 -4.79 2.54
CA THR A 254 11.02 -3.84 3.48
C THR A 254 12.53 -4.01 3.62
N GLU A 255 13.01 -5.25 3.69
CA GLU A 255 14.43 -5.58 3.84
C GLU A 255 15.26 -5.07 2.66
N SER A 256 14.72 -5.11 1.45
CA SER A 256 15.39 -4.56 0.26
C SER A 256 15.59 -3.05 0.37
N GLY A 257 14.59 -2.33 0.91
CA GLY A 257 14.68 -0.89 1.11
C GLY A 257 15.55 -0.45 2.30
N LEU A 258 15.67 -1.32 3.33
CA LEU A 258 16.55 -1.09 4.48
C LEU A 258 18.02 -1.44 4.21
N LYS A 259 18.27 -2.22 3.14
CA LYS A 259 19.63 -2.62 2.80
C LYS A 259 20.44 -1.41 2.38
N LYS A 260 21.55 -1.22 3.05
CA LYS A 260 22.47 -0.13 2.74
C LYS A 260 23.20 -0.39 1.44
N ASP A 261 23.29 0.62 0.64
CA ASP A 261 24.21 0.65 -0.50
C ASP A 261 25.66 0.54 0.01
N PRO A 262 26.48 -0.37 -0.53
CA PRO A 262 27.83 -0.61 -0.04
C PRO A 262 28.77 0.58 -0.22
N GLN A 263 28.53 1.44 -1.22
CA GLN A 263 29.40 2.57 -1.56
C GLN A 263 29.02 3.83 -0.78
N THR A 264 27.72 4.11 -0.67
CA THR A 264 27.24 5.34 -0.05
C THR A 264 26.84 5.16 1.41
N GLY A 265 26.64 3.92 1.84
CA GLY A 265 26.10 3.62 3.19
C GLY A 265 24.63 4.03 3.38
N SER A 266 23.98 4.58 2.33
CA SER A 266 22.58 5.01 2.37
C SER A 266 21.63 3.86 2.05
N SER A 267 20.39 3.95 2.56
CA SER A 267 19.29 3.05 2.24
C SER A 267 18.08 3.89 1.82
N ILE A 268 17.18 3.31 1.02
CA ILE A 268 15.97 4.03 0.59
C ILE A 268 14.98 4.19 1.75
N PHE A 269 14.93 3.20 2.65
CA PHE A 269 14.15 3.30 3.89
C PHE A 269 15.07 3.54 5.08
N SER A 270 14.68 4.44 5.99
CA SER A 270 15.27 4.50 7.33
C SER A 270 14.53 3.56 8.27
N LYS A 271 15.19 3.16 9.36
CA LYS A 271 14.55 2.35 10.38
C LYS A 271 13.37 3.08 11.03
N GLU A 272 13.54 4.37 11.31
CA GLU A 272 12.50 5.24 11.89
C GLU A 272 11.28 5.34 10.97
N PHE A 273 11.49 5.42 9.65
CA PHE A 273 10.41 5.41 8.67
C PHE A 273 9.62 4.11 8.74
N ILE A 274 10.30 2.95 8.77
CA ILE A 274 9.64 1.64 8.84
C ILE A 274 8.94 1.44 10.19
N ASP A 275 9.57 1.83 11.30
CA ASP A 275 8.95 1.73 12.63
C ASP A 275 7.66 2.55 12.70
N LYS A 276 7.64 3.74 12.09
CA LYS A 276 6.42 4.55 11.97
C LYS A 276 5.40 3.93 11.02
N ALA A 277 5.84 3.38 9.90
CA ALA A 277 4.95 2.74 8.92
C ALA A 277 4.24 1.50 9.51
N ARG A 278 4.86 0.80 10.46
CA ARG A 278 4.27 -0.34 11.17
C ARG A 278 3.00 0.00 11.96
N GLU A 279 2.77 1.26 12.25
CA GLU A 279 1.52 1.71 12.89
C GLU A 279 0.32 1.70 11.93
N ALA A 280 0.58 1.63 10.62
CA ALA A 280 -0.47 1.59 9.61
C ALA A 280 -1.00 0.17 9.42
N ARG A 281 -2.33 0.03 9.30
CA ARG A 281 -3.01 -1.26 9.05
C ARG A 281 -2.55 -1.92 7.76
N SER A 282 -2.17 -1.13 6.77
CA SER A 282 -1.71 -1.63 5.47
C SER A 282 -0.24 -2.07 5.48
N PHE A 283 0.47 -2.03 6.63
CA PHE A 283 1.91 -2.26 6.68
C PHE A 283 2.31 -3.61 6.09
N GLU A 284 1.63 -4.69 6.47
CA GLU A 284 1.95 -6.01 5.97
C GLU A 284 1.75 -6.11 4.45
N ARG A 285 0.66 -5.52 3.95
CA ARG A 285 0.39 -5.46 2.52
C ARG A 285 1.40 -4.59 1.78
N GLU A 286 1.61 -3.36 2.24
CA GLU A 286 2.41 -2.35 1.55
C GLU A 286 3.92 -2.60 1.63
N TYR A 287 4.39 -3.20 2.72
CA TYR A 287 5.82 -3.30 3.01
C TYR A 287 6.34 -4.73 3.16
N MET A 288 5.50 -5.69 3.50
CA MET A 288 5.91 -7.09 3.71
C MET A 288 5.41 -8.03 2.61
N GLY A 289 4.65 -7.52 1.65
CA GLY A 289 4.12 -8.31 0.54
C GLY A 289 3.11 -9.37 0.97
N VAL A 290 2.36 -9.11 2.03
CA VAL A 290 1.28 -10.00 2.46
C VAL A 290 0.00 -9.56 1.78
N TRP A 291 -0.55 -10.42 0.94
CA TRP A 291 -1.84 -10.16 0.29
C TRP A 291 -2.94 -10.00 1.32
N GLY A 292 -3.86 -9.08 1.06
CA GLY A 292 -5.01 -8.87 1.93
C GLY A 292 -5.81 -10.16 2.06
N LYS A 293 -6.27 -10.43 3.27
CA LYS A 293 -7.13 -11.58 3.55
C LYS A 293 -8.59 -11.12 3.40
N ASN A 294 -9.35 -11.72 2.51
CA ASN A 294 -10.78 -11.52 2.27
C ASN A 294 -11.26 -10.05 2.28
N VAL A 295 -11.60 -9.54 1.12
CA VAL A 295 -12.22 -8.22 0.96
C VAL A 295 -13.48 -8.09 1.78
N GLY A 296 -13.48 -7.10 2.62
CA GLY A 296 -14.60 -6.73 3.44
C GLY A 296 -14.43 -6.96 4.93
N ASP A 297 -13.60 -7.91 5.36
CA ASP A 297 -13.43 -8.16 6.79
C ASP A 297 -12.58 -7.07 7.45
N ILE A 298 -13.16 -6.41 8.45
CA ILE A 298 -12.44 -5.37 9.22
C ILE A 298 -11.53 -6.02 10.26
N PHE A 299 -11.98 -7.13 10.83
CA PHE A 299 -11.24 -7.92 11.79
C PHE A 299 -10.84 -9.25 11.16
N SER A 300 -9.56 -9.62 11.24
CA SER A 300 -9.11 -10.91 10.74
C SER A 300 -9.71 -12.05 11.60
N PRO A 301 -10.28 -13.09 10.97
CA PRO A 301 -10.81 -14.24 11.72
C PRO A 301 -9.76 -14.86 12.64
N GLU A 302 -8.54 -15.04 12.13
CA GLU A 302 -7.41 -15.60 12.87
C GLU A 302 -7.01 -14.71 14.06
N GLY A 303 -6.93 -13.38 13.85
CA GLY A 303 -6.64 -12.42 14.92
C GLY A 303 -7.72 -12.44 16.01
N LEU A 304 -9.00 -12.53 15.63
CA LEU A 304 -10.10 -12.67 16.59
C LEU A 304 -10.07 -14.01 17.31
N ASP A 305 -9.78 -15.12 16.61
CA ASP A 305 -9.63 -16.44 17.23
C ASP A 305 -8.53 -16.44 18.27
N GLU A 306 -7.40 -15.83 17.96
CA GLU A 306 -6.26 -15.74 18.85
C GLU A 306 -6.53 -14.83 20.05
N CYS A 307 -7.13 -13.66 19.84
CA CYS A 307 -7.55 -12.75 20.91
C CYS A 307 -8.59 -13.38 21.84
N CYS A 308 -9.38 -14.36 21.35
CA CYS A 308 -10.44 -15.04 22.09
C CYS A 308 -10.03 -16.44 22.61
N SER A 309 -8.78 -16.86 22.43
CA SER A 309 -8.34 -18.23 22.73
C SER A 309 -8.02 -18.47 24.20
N GLN A 310 -7.69 -17.43 24.95
CA GLN A 310 -7.21 -17.55 26.33
C GLN A 310 -8.23 -17.06 27.34
N GLU A 311 -8.46 -17.87 28.37
CA GLU A 311 -9.18 -17.45 29.57
C GLU A 311 -8.26 -16.60 30.47
N TYR A 312 -8.85 -15.60 31.08
CA TYR A 312 -8.17 -14.76 32.05
C TYR A 312 -9.14 -14.34 33.15
N GLU A 313 -8.60 -14.16 34.36
CA GLU A 313 -9.37 -13.74 35.52
C GLU A 313 -9.25 -12.24 35.76
N TRP A 314 -10.31 -11.65 36.26
CA TRP A 314 -10.34 -10.29 36.78
C TRP A 314 -11.19 -10.25 38.05
N LYS A 315 -10.95 -9.23 38.89
CA LYS A 315 -11.75 -9.01 40.09
C LYS A 315 -12.63 -7.79 39.90
N ASP A 316 -13.93 -7.96 40.20
CA ASP A 316 -14.84 -6.83 40.30
C ASP A 316 -14.35 -5.92 41.44
N GLY A 317 -14.47 -4.61 41.27
CA GLY A 317 -14.08 -3.68 42.33
C GLY A 317 -12.57 -3.51 42.57
N ASP A 318 -11.70 -4.12 41.78
CA ASP A 318 -10.25 -3.83 41.80
C ASP A 318 -9.98 -2.35 41.47
N ASP A 319 -9.05 -1.70 42.19
CA ASP A 319 -8.77 -0.26 42.05
C ASP A 319 -7.92 0.10 40.81
N SER A 320 -8.00 -0.71 39.75
CA SER A 320 -7.37 -0.39 38.49
C SER A 320 -7.89 0.94 37.92
N ASN A 321 -6.99 1.88 37.73
CA ASN A 321 -7.32 3.23 37.24
C ASN A 321 -7.72 3.27 35.76
N ASP A 322 -7.54 2.18 35.01
CA ASP A 322 -7.65 2.11 33.55
C ASP A 322 -8.91 1.35 33.08
N ARG A 323 -10.00 1.37 33.85
CA ARG A 323 -11.29 0.79 33.43
C ARG A 323 -12.16 1.81 32.75
N VAL A 324 -12.69 1.44 31.59
CA VAL A 324 -13.53 2.29 30.75
C VAL A 324 -14.77 1.52 30.31
N ILE A 325 -15.90 2.20 30.31
CA ILE A 325 -17.14 1.70 29.70
C ILE A 325 -17.30 2.34 28.31
N GLY A 326 -17.52 1.52 27.30
CA GLY A 326 -18.08 1.93 26.02
C GLY A 326 -19.57 1.62 25.99
N ILE A 327 -20.37 2.55 25.48
CA ILE A 327 -21.82 2.47 25.50
C ILE A 327 -22.36 2.84 24.11
N ASP A 328 -23.07 1.90 23.48
CA ASP A 328 -23.96 2.16 22.36
C ASP A 328 -25.40 2.04 22.87
N PRO A 329 -26.16 3.15 22.93
CA PRO A 329 -27.50 3.15 23.53
C PRO A 329 -28.53 2.41 22.70
N GLY A 330 -28.24 2.09 21.44
CA GLY A 330 -29.21 1.54 20.51
C GLY A 330 -30.41 2.46 20.29
N PHE A 331 -30.96 2.45 19.08
CA PHE A 331 -32.18 3.23 18.76
C PHE A 331 -33.16 2.37 17.99
N GLY A 332 -34.45 2.50 18.33
CA GLY A 332 -35.52 1.80 17.62
C GLY A 332 -35.52 0.28 17.85
N SER A 333 -35.11 -0.51 16.87
CA SER A 333 -35.02 -1.98 16.95
C SER A 333 -33.63 -2.45 17.37
N SER A 334 -32.67 -1.57 17.59
CA SER A 334 -31.32 -1.92 18.03
C SER A 334 -31.28 -2.31 19.51
N GLU A 335 -30.30 -3.13 19.86
CA GLU A 335 -30.01 -3.47 21.25
C GLU A 335 -29.19 -2.36 21.92
N PHE A 336 -29.23 -2.29 23.22
CA PHE A 336 -28.35 -1.46 24.02
C PHE A 336 -27.07 -2.25 24.33
N GLY A 337 -25.92 -1.78 23.84
CA GLY A 337 -24.63 -2.42 24.00
C GLY A 337 -23.75 -1.79 25.07
N ILE A 338 -23.15 -2.61 25.96
CA ILE A 338 -22.15 -2.19 26.94
C ILE A 338 -20.91 -3.06 26.84
N CYS A 339 -19.75 -2.43 26.76
CA CYS A 339 -18.46 -3.09 26.83
C CYS A 339 -17.56 -2.41 27.86
N ILE A 340 -16.99 -3.19 28.79
CA ILE A 340 -16.02 -2.66 29.79
C ILE A 340 -14.66 -3.28 29.51
N THR A 341 -13.66 -2.42 29.42
CA THR A 341 -12.27 -2.80 29.16
C THR A 341 -11.35 -2.36 30.27
N GLN A 342 -10.25 -3.07 30.45
CA GLN A 342 -9.20 -2.79 31.42
C GLN A 342 -7.83 -3.04 30.83
N LYS A 343 -6.87 -2.16 31.05
CA LYS A 343 -5.46 -2.39 30.69
C LYS A 343 -4.81 -3.35 31.70
N ARG A 344 -4.28 -4.48 31.20
CA ARG A 344 -3.61 -5.50 32.02
C ARG A 344 -2.37 -6.00 31.30
N LYS A 345 -1.23 -6.10 32.00
CA LYS A 345 0.01 -6.69 31.47
C LYS A 345 0.37 -6.23 30.04
N GLY A 346 0.12 -4.97 29.72
CA GLY A 346 0.37 -4.40 28.39
C GLY A 346 -0.71 -4.64 27.33
N LYS A 347 -1.74 -5.43 27.64
CA LYS A 347 -2.89 -5.69 26.78
C LYS A 347 -4.16 -4.99 27.29
N ILE A 348 -5.16 -4.86 26.44
CA ILE A 348 -6.49 -4.36 26.77
C ILE A 348 -7.42 -5.58 26.89
N SER A 349 -7.88 -5.87 28.08
CA SER A 349 -8.76 -7.03 28.36
C SER A 349 -10.21 -6.59 28.45
N VAL A 350 -11.11 -7.30 27.75
CA VAL A 350 -12.55 -7.11 27.86
C VAL A 350 -13.07 -7.84 29.09
N ILE A 351 -13.43 -7.10 30.15
CA ILE A 351 -13.87 -7.69 31.41
C ILE A 351 -15.40 -7.82 31.55
N PHE A 352 -16.14 -7.08 30.71
CA PHE A 352 -17.59 -7.21 30.58
C PHE A 352 -18.00 -6.84 29.14
N ALA A 353 -18.93 -7.60 28.56
CA ALA A 353 -19.54 -7.30 27.27
C ALA A 353 -20.92 -7.94 27.20
N GLU A 354 -21.96 -7.13 27.11
CA GLU A 354 -23.35 -7.57 27.04
C GLU A 354 -24.21 -6.58 26.27
N SER A 355 -25.25 -7.08 25.62
CA SER A 355 -26.27 -6.26 25.00
C SER A 355 -27.65 -6.63 25.49
N PHE A 356 -28.53 -5.65 25.59
CA PHE A 356 -29.84 -5.75 26.20
C PHE A 356 -30.92 -5.42 25.16
N GLU A 357 -31.77 -6.40 24.88
CA GLU A 357 -32.88 -6.20 23.96
C GLU A 357 -34.00 -5.38 24.62
N ARG A 358 -34.58 -4.44 23.86
CA ARG A 358 -35.75 -3.64 24.26
C ARG A 358 -35.61 -2.96 25.63
N ALA A 359 -34.40 -2.52 25.98
CA ALA A 359 -34.18 -1.81 27.23
C ALA A 359 -34.89 -0.43 27.20
N SER A 360 -35.64 -0.12 28.27
CA SER A 360 -36.17 1.23 28.44
C SER A 360 -35.04 2.23 28.79
N TYR A 361 -35.27 3.52 28.56
CA TYR A 361 -34.35 4.56 28.96
C TYR A 361 -33.89 4.46 30.41
N ILE A 362 -34.85 4.19 31.33
CA ILE A 362 -34.58 4.05 32.76
C ILE A 362 -33.74 2.79 33.03
N ASP A 363 -34.01 1.70 32.34
CA ASP A 363 -33.21 0.46 32.47
C ASP A 363 -31.77 0.66 32.02
N ILE A 364 -31.59 1.37 30.90
CA ILE A 364 -30.26 1.71 30.38
C ILE A 364 -29.46 2.50 31.42
N ILE A 365 -30.00 3.60 31.93
CA ILE A 365 -29.34 4.43 32.93
C ILE A 365 -29.00 3.62 34.18
N ARG A 366 -29.96 2.81 34.69
CA ARG A 366 -29.76 1.96 35.86
C ARG A 366 -28.67 0.91 35.65
N GLN A 367 -28.61 0.29 34.48
CA GLN A 367 -27.54 -0.67 34.16
C GLN A 367 -26.17 0.00 34.11
N ILE A 368 -26.07 1.18 33.50
CA ILE A 368 -24.81 1.94 33.48
C ILE A 368 -24.36 2.27 34.90
N GLU A 369 -25.26 2.73 35.77
CA GLU A 369 -24.97 3.04 37.17
C GLU A 369 -24.47 1.82 37.95
N LEU A 370 -25.22 0.69 37.85
CA LEU A 370 -24.84 -0.55 38.52
C LEU A 370 -23.47 -1.09 38.05
N LEU A 371 -23.23 -1.10 36.73
CA LEU A 371 -21.97 -1.61 36.18
C LEU A 371 -20.81 -0.66 36.48
N SER A 372 -21.05 0.64 36.45
CA SER A 372 -20.03 1.63 36.81
C SER A 372 -19.60 1.48 38.26
N ALA A 373 -20.55 1.29 39.19
CA ALA A 373 -20.26 1.06 40.59
C ALA A 373 -19.56 -0.30 40.82
N ARG A 374 -20.07 -1.39 40.21
CA ARG A 374 -19.49 -2.74 40.33
C ARG A 374 -18.06 -2.82 39.88
N PHE A 375 -17.75 -2.25 38.70
CA PHE A 375 -16.42 -2.31 38.09
C PHE A 375 -15.54 -1.10 38.46
N LYS A 376 -16.02 -0.17 39.27
CA LYS A 376 -15.33 1.06 39.66
C LYS A 376 -14.74 1.82 38.45
N THR A 377 -15.54 1.95 37.40
CA THR A 377 -15.10 2.63 36.18
C THR A 377 -15.08 4.13 36.36
N LYS A 378 -14.09 4.79 35.78
CA LYS A 378 -13.89 6.25 35.92
C LYS A 378 -14.35 7.06 34.72
N ARG A 379 -14.52 6.44 33.58
CA ARG A 379 -14.85 7.11 32.31
C ARG A 379 -15.82 6.29 31.48
N LEU A 380 -16.77 6.98 30.88
CA LEU A 380 -17.75 6.43 29.98
C LEU A 380 -17.56 7.06 28.60
N PHE A 381 -17.39 6.23 27.57
CA PHE A 381 -17.37 6.64 26.17
C PHE A 381 -18.70 6.25 25.54
N VAL A 382 -19.47 7.23 25.11
CA VAL A 382 -20.87 7.05 24.72
C VAL A 382 -21.08 7.58 23.31
N ASP A 383 -21.90 6.92 22.50
CA ASP A 383 -22.29 7.48 21.19
C ASP A 383 -22.90 8.88 21.38
N GLY A 384 -22.31 9.85 20.69
CA GLY A 384 -22.68 11.27 20.79
C GLY A 384 -24.09 11.59 20.29
N SER A 385 -24.74 10.67 19.58
CA SER A 385 -26.13 10.79 19.16
C SER A 385 -27.15 10.72 20.31
N TRP A 386 -26.73 10.18 21.48
CA TRP A 386 -27.59 10.03 22.67
C TRP A 386 -27.51 11.24 23.62
N ALA A 387 -27.86 12.41 23.10
CA ALA A 387 -27.71 13.69 23.83
C ALA A 387 -28.40 13.74 25.19
N GLU A 388 -29.61 13.16 25.31
CA GLU A 388 -30.38 13.14 26.56
C GLU A 388 -29.72 12.27 27.62
N GLY A 389 -29.31 11.06 27.29
CA GLY A 389 -28.63 10.17 28.21
C GLY A 389 -27.28 10.72 28.67
N ILE A 390 -26.51 11.32 27.76
CA ILE A 390 -25.25 11.97 28.10
C ILE A 390 -25.44 13.08 29.10
N ARG A 391 -26.44 13.93 28.91
CA ARG A 391 -26.78 15.00 29.83
C ARG A 391 -27.18 14.44 31.19
N ASP A 392 -28.08 13.45 31.25
CA ASP A 392 -28.55 12.88 32.49
C ASP A 392 -27.41 12.19 33.27
N LEU A 393 -26.58 11.40 32.58
CA LEU A 393 -25.42 10.76 33.22
C LEU A 393 -24.43 11.77 33.81
N ARG A 394 -24.23 12.93 33.18
CA ARG A 394 -23.38 14.00 33.70
C ARG A 394 -24.03 14.78 34.84
N ASP A 395 -25.24 15.27 34.61
CA ASP A 395 -25.86 16.26 35.47
C ASP A 395 -26.53 15.64 36.70
N LYS A 396 -27.20 14.47 36.51
CA LYS A 396 -27.94 13.79 37.59
C LYS A 396 -27.07 12.75 38.30
N TYR A 397 -26.22 12.02 37.55
CA TYR A 397 -25.44 10.91 38.09
C TYR A 397 -23.96 11.24 38.28
N HIS A 398 -23.55 12.48 37.96
CA HIS A 398 -22.19 12.99 38.10
C HIS A 398 -21.09 12.10 37.54
N MET A 399 -21.39 11.40 36.41
CA MET A 399 -20.46 10.52 35.75
C MET A 399 -19.57 11.26 34.76
N ASN A 400 -18.34 10.81 34.62
CA ASN A 400 -17.40 11.37 33.64
C ASN A 400 -17.67 10.76 32.26
N VAL A 401 -18.52 11.43 31.47
CA VAL A 401 -18.99 10.97 30.17
C VAL A 401 -18.28 11.72 29.05
N GLN A 402 -17.67 10.98 28.12
CA GLN A 402 -17.10 11.49 26.89
C GLN A 402 -17.99 11.09 25.71
N PRO A 403 -18.69 12.02 25.07
CA PRO A 403 -19.42 11.73 23.85
C PRO A 403 -18.45 11.53 22.69
N VAL A 404 -18.73 10.56 21.83
CA VAL A 404 -17.94 10.26 20.63
C VAL A 404 -18.88 10.23 19.42
N ASN A 405 -18.56 10.99 18.40
CA ASN A 405 -19.32 11.04 17.16
C ASN A 405 -18.81 9.98 16.18
N PHE A 406 -19.61 8.96 15.90
CA PHE A 406 -19.27 7.89 14.97
C PHE A 406 -19.05 8.37 13.53
N SER A 407 -19.79 9.39 13.07
CA SER A 407 -19.58 9.93 11.71
C SER A 407 -18.23 10.60 11.53
N GLN A 408 -17.65 11.12 12.61
CA GLN A 408 -16.35 11.79 12.61
C GLN A 408 -15.19 10.85 12.95
N TYR A 409 -15.42 9.90 13.87
CA TYR A 409 -14.34 9.08 14.45
C TYR A 409 -14.49 7.59 14.18
N GLY A 410 -15.60 7.13 13.58
CA GLY A 410 -15.91 5.71 13.39
C GLY A 410 -14.81 4.94 12.66
N GLU A 411 -14.32 5.47 11.55
CA GLU A 411 -13.22 4.85 10.80
C GLU A 411 -11.93 4.78 11.63
N LYS A 412 -11.62 5.83 12.40
CA LYS A 412 -10.44 5.84 13.28
C LYS A 412 -10.55 4.83 14.42
N MET A 413 -11.75 4.64 14.95
CA MET A 413 -12.04 3.62 15.97
C MET A 413 -11.91 2.21 15.41
N LEU A 414 -12.50 1.94 14.27
CA LEU A 414 -12.41 0.67 13.56
C LEU A 414 -10.96 0.29 13.25
N ASN A 415 -10.20 1.21 12.67
CA ASN A 415 -8.80 0.96 12.34
C ASN A 415 -7.94 0.71 13.59
N PHE A 416 -8.19 1.44 14.68
CA PHE A 416 -7.49 1.20 15.94
C PHE A 416 -7.82 -0.17 16.53
N ALA A 417 -9.10 -0.54 16.56
CA ALA A 417 -9.57 -1.82 17.08
C ALA A 417 -9.06 -3.00 16.25
N ALA A 418 -9.11 -2.90 14.92
CA ALA A 418 -8.58 -3.91 14.01
C ALA A 418 -7.08 -4.13 14.22
N ASN A 419 -6.30 -3.04 14.27
CA ASN A 419 -4.86 -3.13 14.58
C ASN A 419 -4.61 -3.76 15.98
N ALA A 420 -5.42 -3.40 16.97
CA ALA A 420 -5.27 -3.96 18.31
C ALA A 420 -5.56 -5.47 18.37
N VAL A 421 -6.47 -5.95 17.54
CA VAL A 421 -6.75 -7.39 17.34
C VAL A 421 -5.61 -8.06 16.58
N ASP A 422 -5.23 -7.54 15.42
CA ASP A 422 -4.19 -8.13 14.55
C ASP A 422 -2.83 -8.22 15.25
N PHE A 423 -2.50 -7.24 16.10
CA PHE A 423 -1.27 -7.23 16.91
C PHE A 423 -1.43 -7.88 18.30
N GLN A 424 -2.53 -8.58 18.56
CA GLN A 424 -2.80 -9.29 19.82
C GLN A 424 -2.67 -8.38 21.07
N LYS A 425 -2.98 -7.09 20.91
CA LYS A 425 -2.99 -6.11 22.01
C LYS A 425 -4.31 -6.12 22.79
N VAL A 426 -5.30 -6.88 22.31
CA VAL A 426 -6.60 -7.07 22.95
C VAL A 426 -6.73 -8.52 23.40
N GLU A 427 -7.41 -8.72 24.52
CA GLU A 427 -7.84 -10.03 25.04
C GLU A 427 -9.37 -9.99 25.19
N ILE A 428 -10.05 -10.96 24.59
CA ILE A 428 -11.50 -11.12 24.69
C ILE A 428 -11.76 -12.50 25.31
N HIS A 429 -12.37 -12.54 26.51
CA HIS A 429 -12.63 -13.82 27.15
C HIS A 429 -13.57 -14.68 26.28
N PRO A 430 -13.33 -16.01 26.14
CA PRO A 430 -14.14 -16.90 25.28
C PRO A 430 -15.64 -16.89 25.59
N LYS A 431 -16.05 -16.51 26.80
CA LYS A 431 -17.46 -16.37 27.16
C LYS A 431 -18.20 -15.26 26.42
N PHE A 432 -17.50 -14.24 25.91
CA PHE A 432 -18.11 -13.12 25.18
C PHE A 432 -18.36 -13.47 23.70
N ARG A 433 -19.03 -14.59 23.45
CA ARG A 433 -19.27 -15.14 22.10
C ARG A 433 -20.02 -14.17 21.19
N LYS A 434 -21.01 -13.42 21.74
CA LYS A 434 -21.80 -12.45 20.97
C LYS A 434 -20.92 -11.31 20.45
N LEU A 435 -20.01 -10.78 21.28
CA LEU A 435 -19.05 -9.77 20.86
C LEU A 435 -18.17 -10.30 19.71
N LYS A 436 -17.56 -11.47 19.89
CA LYS A 436 -16.74 -12.10 18.83
C LYS A 436 -17.54 -12.25 17.53
N SER A 437 -18.78 -12.78 17.61
CA SER A 437 -19.63 -12.96 16.43
C SER A 437 -19.94 -11.64 15.73
N GLN A 438 -20.27 -10.58 16.46
CA GLN A 438 -20.50 -9.27 15.85
C GLN A 438 -19.25 -8.72 15.19
N LEU A 439 -18.08 -8.78 15.82
CA LEU A 439 -16.82 -8.33 15.25
C LEU A 439 -16.47 -9.07 13.95
N MET A 440 -16.73 -10.39 13.87
CA MET A 440 -16.55 -11.18 12.66
C MET A 440 -17.47 -10.76 11.50
N THR A 441 -18.63 -10.15 11.80
CA THR A 441 -19.60 -9.75 10.78
C THR A 441 -19.45 -8.31 10.30
N ILE A 442 -18.65 -7.49 11.00
CA ILE A 442 -18.39 -6.10 10.59
C ILE A 442 -17.47 -6.09 9.36
N LYS A 443 -17.99 -5.58 8.25
CA LYS A 443 -17.27 -5.53 6.96
C LYS A 443 -17.30 -4.13 6.37
N TYR A 444 -16.32 -3.82 5.54
CA TYR A 444 -16.40 -2.64 4.68
C TYR A 444 -17.43 -2.86 3.59
N ASN A 445 -18.21 -1.83 3.31
CA ASN A 445 -19.03 -1.81 2.12
C ASN A 445 -18.25 -1.23 0.92
N LYS A 446 -18.76 -1.44 -0.30
CA LYS A 446 -18.13 -0.95 -1.54
C LYS A 446 -17.94 0.58 -1.62
N LYS A 447 -18.52 1.34 -0.69
CA LYS A 447 -18.43 2.82 -0.63
C LYS A 447 -17.47 3.30 0.46
N GLY A 448 -16.73 2.40 1.12
CA GLY A 448 -15.77 2.74 2.17
C GLY A 448 -16.35 2.90 3.59
N GLY A 449 -17.68 2.67 3.77
CA GLY A 449 -18.31 2.57 5.09
C GLY A 449 -18.42 1.12 5.57
N THR A 450 -19.07 0.92 6.73
CA THR A 450 -19.38 -0.42 7.22
C THR A 450 -20.67 -0.98 6.62
N ASN A 451 -20.85 -2.30 6.69
CA ASN A 451 -22.08 -2.99 6.29
C ASN A 451 -23.23 -2.86 7.31
N LYS A 452 -23.14 -1.90 8.23
CA LYS A 452 -24.19 -1.58 9.21
C LYS A 452 -25.47 -1.16 8.47
N THR A 453 -26.57 -1.79 8.81
CA THR A 453 -27.92 -1.48 8.29
C THR A 453 -28.90 -1.50 9.44
N THR A 454 -30.13 -1.05 9.21
CA THR A 454 -31.24 -1.15 10.22
C THR A 454 -31.57 -2.60 10.63
N GLN A 455 -31.20 -3.57 9.81
CA GLN A 455 -31.41 -5.00 10.07
C GLN A 455 -30.16 -5.72 10.58
N ASN A 456 -28.99 -5.08 10.45
CA ASN A 456 -27.70 -5.65 10.85
C ASN A 456 -26.99 -4.63 11.74
N THR A 457 -27.29 -4.70 13.04
CA THR A 457 -26.73 -3.78 14.04
C THR A 457 -25.52 -4.45 14.71
N PHE A 458 -24.58 -3.62 15.15
CA PHE A 458 -23.36 -4.06 15.82
C PHE A 458 -23.23 -3.42 17.20
N ASP A 459 -24.33 -3.26 17.91
CA ASP A 459 -24.42 -2.45 19.12
C ASP A 459 -23.37 -2.83 20.18
N LEU A 460 -23.09 -4.13 20.35
CA LEU A 460 -22.03 -4.58 21.24
C LEU A 460 -20.63 -4.36 20.64
N GLY A 461 -20.49 -4.51 19.32
CA GLY A 461 -19.28 -4.17 18.59
C GLY A 461 -18.97 -2.67 18.66
N ASP A 462 -19.97 -1.81 18.50
CA ASP A 462 -19.84 -0.36 18.61
C ASP A 462 -19.49 0.06 20.06
N ALA A 463 -20.08 -0.57 21.07
CA ALA A 463 -19.70 -0.37 22.46
C ALA A 463 -18.22 -0.77 22.73
N PHE A 464 -17.76 -1.85 22.11
CA PHE A 464 -16.35 -2.26 22.18
C PHE A 464 -15.42 -1.22 21.51
N LEU A 465 -15.78 -0.71 20.33
CA LEU A 465 -15.00 0.32 19.65
C LEU A 465 -14.87 1.59 20.49
N LEU A 466 -15.96 2.01 21.14
CA LEU A 466 -15.99 3.15 22.05
C LEU A 466 -15.07 2.93 23.24
N ALA A 467 -15.11 1.76 23.89
CA ALA A 467 -14.25 1.43 25.01
C ALA A 467 -12.76 1.42 24.63
N LEU A 468 -12.41 0.89 23.44
CA LEU A 468 -11.05 0.87 22.96
C LEU A 468 -10.53 2.26 22.59
N TYR A 469 -11.40 3.14 22.10
CA TYR A 469 -11.00 4.49 21.68
C TYR A 469 -10.37 5.32 22.80
N TYR A 470 -10.73 5.07 24.03
CA TYR A 470 -10.07 5.66 25.21
C TYR A 470 -8.55 5.47 25.19
N TYR A 471 -8.09 4.26 24.91
CA TYR A 471 -6.66 3.94 24.96
C TYR A 471 -5.89 4.59 23.80
N LYS A 472 -6.55 4.85 22.67
CA LYS A 472 -5.99 5.66 21.59
C LYS A 472 -5.81 7.11 22.00
N MET A 473 -6.79 7.70 22.69
CA MET A 473 -6.74 9.09 23.13
C MET A 473 -5.75 9.29 24.28
N GLY A 474 -5.59 8.31 25.17
CA GLY A 474 -4.70 8.38 26.34
C GLY A 474 -3.21 8.35 26.02
N ILE A 475 -2.83 7.81 24.86
CA ILE A 475 -1.43 7.81 24.40
C ILE A 475 -0.99 9.21 23.92
N GLY A 476 -1.95 10.09 23.55
CA GLY A 476 -1.67 11.45 23.07
C GLY A 476 -1.67 12.55 24.13
N THR A 477 -2.10 12.29 25.38
CA THR A 477 -2.33 13.32 26.40
C THR A 477 -1.33 13.33 27.56
N VAL A 478 -0.29 12.50 27.55
CA VAL A 478 0.77 12.55 28.59
C VAL A 478 1.91 13.53 28.24
N ALA A 479 1.86 14.16 27.08
CA ALA A 479 2.83 15.18 26.67
C ALA A 479 2.18 16.56 26.55
N GLY A 480 1.74 17.13 27.67
CA GLY A 480 1.29 18.52 27.64
C GLY A 480 0.33 18.95 28.73
N VAL A 481 0.72 18.84 30.01
CA VAL A 481 0.36 19.81 31.05
C VAL A 481 1.46 19.73 32.13
N SER A 482 2.37 20.63 32.03
CA SER A 482 3.11 21.17 33.17
C SER A 482 2.87 22.65 33.19
#